data_f8be105f47112d504451aafb6e454567
#
_entry.id   f8be105f47112d504451aafb6e454567
#
_cell.length_a   1.000
_cell.length_b   1.000
_cell.length_c   1.000
_cell.angle_alpha   90.00
_cell.angle_beta   90.00
_cell.angle_gamma   90.00
#
_symmetry.space_group_name_H-M   'P 1'
#
loop_
_entity.id
_entity.type
_entity.pdbx_description
1 polymer ?
#
loop_
_entity_poly.entity_id
_entity_poly.type
_entity_poly.pdbx_seq_one_letter_code
_entity_poly.pdbx_strand_id
1 'polypeptide(L)'
;NPDNQFIGSTVRDDIAFGLENLCVPTEDMEDIIQTYAKKVNMTEFLDHEPTKLSGGQKQRVAIAGILAMHPSIIILDEATSMLDPRGKIEINNLVHELNQTQNMTILSITHDIEEAALSDHVILLDNGHIIDEGTPEKVLTQKEELERIGLDVPFAYKISKKLHDSGYPIKPIINKEKLVKELCQLNLKK
;
A
#
# COMPACT_ATOMS: atom_id res chain seq x y z
N ASN A 1 12.26 5.44 8.47
CA ASN A 1 12.22 4.86 9.83
C ASN A 1 11.18 5.62 10.64
N PRO A 2 10.05 5.01 11.02
CA PRO A 2 8.96 5.69 11.72
C PRO A 2 9.36 6.23 13.11
N ASP A 3 10.42 5.71 13.73
CA ASP A 3 10.87 6.17 15.04
C ASP A 3 11.33 7.65 15.07
N ASN A 4 11.76 8.19 13.94
CA ASN A 4 12.28 9.55 13.82
C ASN A 4 11.26 10.53 13.20
N GLN A 5 10.03 10.10 12.96
CA GLN A 5 9.02 10.92 12.27
C GLN A 5 8.08 11.65 13.25
N PHE A 6 8.03 11.21 14.51
CA PHE A 6 7.12 11.78 15.51
C PHE A 6 7.66 13.09 16.10
N ILE A 7 6.81 14.09 16.09
CA ILE A 7 7.07 15.44 16.67
C ILE A 7 6.13 15.68 17.84
N GLY A 8 4.91 15.14 17.79
CA GLY A 8 3.90 15.29 18.81
C GLY A 8 4.19 14.53 20.10
N SER A 9 3.76 15.06 21.25
CA SER A 9 3.83 14.39 22.54
C SER A 9 2.87 13.21 22.61
N THR A 10 1.76 13.28 21.90
CA THR A 10 0.75 12.22 21.73
C THR A 10 0.52 11.95 20.27
N VAL A 11 -0.14 10.82 19.95
CA VAL A 11 -0.59 10.50 18.59
C VAL A 11 -1.49 11.61 18.03
N ARG A 12 -2.36 12.17 18.86
CA ARG A 12 -3.24 13.28 18.50
C ARG A 12 -2.42 14.50 18.07
N ASP A 13 -1.44 14.90 18.87
CA ASP A 13 -0.58 16.06 18.58
C ASP A 13 0.22 15.84 17.29
N ASP A 14 0.64 14.60 17.03
CA ASP A 14 1.42 14.28 15.85
C ASP A 14 0.58 14.39 14.56
N ILE A 15 -0.67 13.92 14.57
CA ILE A 15 -1.59 14.12 13.45
C ILE A 15 -1.96 15.60 13.30
N ALA A 16 -2.18 16.32 14.42
CA ALA A 16 -2.50 17.72 14.43
C ALA A 16 -1.38 18.59 13.83
N PHE A 17 -0.12 18.22 14.03
CA PHE A 17 1.05 18.99 13.57
C PHE A 17 0.98 19.32 12.06
N GLY A 18 0.58 18.36 11.24
CA GLY A 18 0.39 18.59 9.80
C GLY A 18 -0.73 19.57 9.50
N LEU A 19 -1.83 19.48 10.23
CA LEU A 19 -2.99 20.37 10.08
C LEU A 19 -2.68 21.81 10.54
N GLU A 20 -1.93 21.96 11.62
CA GLU A 20 -1.44 23.27 12.11
C GLU A 20 -0.59 23.97 11.06
N ASN A 21 0.34 23.25 10.42
CA ASN A 21 1.18 23.79 9.35
C ASN A 21 0.37 24.22 8.12
N LEU A 22 -0.79 23.61 7.89
CA LEU A 22 -1.73 23.99 6.83
C LEU A 22 -2.71 25.10 7.29
N CYS A 23 -2.58 25.61 8.52
CA CYS A 23 -3.46 26.62 9.11
C CYS A 23 -4.94 26.18 9.11
N VAL A 24 -5.23 24.89 9.32
CA VAL A 24 -6.59 24.39 9.49
C VAL A 24 -7.19 25.02 10.76
N PRO A 25 -8.45 25.49 10.75
CA PRO A 25 -9.08 26.01 11.97
C PRO A 25 -9.09 24.96 13.10
N THR A 26 -8.77 25.39 14.32
CA THR A 26 -8.69 24.47 15.47
C THR A 26 -10.00 23.72 15.73
N GLU A 27 -11.13 24.35 15.44
CA GLU A 27 -12.47 23.78 15.54
C GLU A 27 -12.72 22.60 14.60
N ASP A 28 -12.01 22.55 13.46
CA ASP A 28 -12.14 21.47 12.46
C ASP A 28 -11.12 20.34 12.67
N MET A 29 -10.01 20.60 13.40
CA MET A 29 -8.91 19.66 13.53
C MET A 29 -9.32 18.34 14.20
N GLU A 30 -10.12 18.42 15.28
CA GLU A 30 -10.50 17.22 16.03
C GLU A 30 -11.27 16.22 15.18
N ASP A 31 -12.21 16.69 14.37
CA ASP A 31 -12.99 15.83 13.48
C ASP A 31 -12.13 15.15 12.41
N ILE A 32 -11.14 15.90 11.88
CA ILE A 32 -10.17 15.36 10.92
C ILE A 32 -9.30 14.30 11.59
N ILE A 33 -8.73 14.59 12.77
CA ILE A 33 -7.88 13.66 13.53
C ILE A 33 -8.64 12.36 13.82
N GLN A 34 -9.85 12.46 14.35
CA GLN A 34 -10.70 11.28 14.63
C GLN A 34 -10.99 10.46 13.36
N THR A 35 -11.28 11.14 12.26
CA THR A 35 -11.57 10.50 10.97
C THR A 35 -10.38 9.68 10.48
N TYR A 36 -9.19 10.26 10.45
CA TYR A 36 -8.01 9.56 9.92
C TYR A 36 -7.43 8.55 10.91
N ALA A 37 -7.49 8.80 12.22
CA ALA A 37 -7.16 7.80 13.22
C ALA A 37 -8.07 6.56 13.12
N LYS A 38 -9.37 6.75 12.87
CA LYS A 38 -10.30 5.65 12.64
C LYS A 38 -9.98 4.86 11.36
N LYS A 39 -9.63 5.53 10.27
CA LYS A 39 -9.27 4.88 9.00
C LYS A 39 -8.07 3.94 9.13
N VAL A 40 -7.15 4.21 10.04
CA VAL A 40 -5.96 3.39 10.29
C VAL A 40 -6.07 2.53 11.57
N ASN A 41 -7.25 2.45 12.21
CA ASN A 41 -7.51 1.71 13.45
C ASN A 41 -6.64 2.17 14.64
N MET A 42 -6.45 3.48 14.79
CA MET A 42 -5.63 4.07 15.86
C MET A 42 -6.40 4.99 16.81
N THR A 43 -7.72 5.00 16.76
CA THR A 43 -8.57 5.89 17.60
C THR A 43 -8.32 5.72 19.09
N GLU A 44 -8.16 4.48 19.57
CA GLU A 44 -7.92 4.20 21.00
C GLU A 44 -6.53 4.62 21.47
N PHE A 45 -5.63 4.96 20.56
CA PHE A 45 -4.25 5.34 20.84
C PHE A 45 -3.99 6.84 20.74
N LEU A 46 -5.02 7.66 20.47
CA LEU A 46 -4.86 9.10 20.22
C LEU A 46 -4.13 9.84 21.36
N ASP A 47 -4.42 9.45 22.60
CA ASP A 47 -3.82 10.07 23.79
C ASP A 47 -2.57 9.35 24.31
N HIS A 48 -2.05 8.36 23.52
CA HIS A 48 -0.82 7.66 23.86
C HIS A 48 0.41 8.40 23.34
N GLU A 49 1.52 8.24 24.07
CA GLU A 49 2.83 8.67 23.60
C GLU A 49 3.30 7.79 22.43
N PRO A 50 3.81 8.34 21.32
CA PRO A 50 4.30 7.56 20.20
C PRO A 50 5.39 6.55 20.56
N THR A 51 6.18 6.84 21.57
CA THR A 51 7.24 5.95 22.10
C THR A 51 6.72 4.63 22.64
N LYS A 52 5.46 4.58 23.07
CA LYS A 52 4.79 3.38 23.62
C LYS A 52 4.13 2.52 22.55
N LEU A 53 4.15 2.93 21.29
CA LEU A 53 3.54 2.21 20.18
C LEU A 53 4.49 1.17 19.59
N SER A 54 3.92 0.07 19.09
CA SER A 54 4.66 -0.89 18.24
C SER A 54 5.05 -0.23 16.91
N GLY A 55 6.04 -0.80 16.20
CA GLY A 55 6.47 -0.30 14.88
C GLY A 55 5.32 -0.21 13.87
N GLY A 56 4.45 -1.22 13.83
CA GLY A 56 3.27 -1.19 12.96
C GLY A 56 2.23 -0.12 13.34
N GLN A 57 2.04 0.13 14.65
CA GLN A 57 1.18 1.23 15.11
C GLN A 57 1.77 2.59 14.75
N LYS A 58 3.08 2.78 14.94
CA LYS A 58 3.79 3.99 14.52
C LYS A 58 3.60 4.26 13.02
N GLN A 59 3.76 3.23 12.20
CA GLN A 59 3.56 3.34 10.76
C GLN A 59 2.13 3.80 10.40
N ARG A 60 1.11 3.24 11.06
CA ARG A 60 -0.29 3.64 10.86
C ARG A 60 -0.53 5.09 11.24
N VAL A 61 0.04 5.56 12.34
CA VAL A 61 -0.08 6.97 12.78
C VAL A 61 0.59 7.89 11.78
N ALA A 62 1.81 7.58 11.33
CA ALA A 62 2.51 8.38 10.32
C ALA A 62 1.70 8.51 9.01
N ILE A 63 1.08 7.41 8.56
CA ILE A 63 0.20 7.43 7.39
C ILE A 63 -1.04 8.30 7.66
N ALA A 64 -1.67 8.19 8.85
CA ALA A 64 -2.83 9.00 9.21
C ALA A 64 -2.52 10.51 9.19
N GLY A 65 -1.37 10.92 9.76
CA GLY A 65 -0.93 12.31 9.77
C GLY A 65 -0.74 12.89 8.37
N ILE A 66 -0.13 12.12 7.46
CA ILE A 66 0.05 12.55 6.07
C ILE A 66 -1.30 12.62 5.34
N LEU A 67 -2.15 11.62 5.49
CA LEU A 67 -3.45 11.56 4.81
C LEU A 67 -4.42 12.63 5.30
N ALA A 68 -4.33 13.03 6.57
CA ALA A 68 -5.13 14.11 7.15
C ALA A 68 -4.89 15.47 6.47
N MET A 69 -3.71 15.66 5.89
CA MET A 69 -3.37 16.88 5.15
C MET A 69 -3.96 16.92 3.73
N HIS A 70 -4.64 15.88 3.26
CA HIS A 70 -5.18 15.77 1.89
C HIS A 70 -4.19 16.14 0.78
N PRO A 71 -3.00 15.53 0.73
CA PRO A 71 -2.00 15.88 -0.27
C PRO A 71 -2.45 15.44 -1.68
N SER A 72 -2.07 16.20 -2.72
CA SER A 72 -2.29 15.79 -4.11
C SER A 72 -1.38 14.62 -4.54
N ILE A 73 -0.21 14.51 -3.92
CA ILE A 73 0.79 13.45 -4.18
C ILE A 73 1.29 12.92 -2.85
N ILE A 74 1.34 11.60 -2.71
CA ILE A 74 1.96 10.91 -1.58
C ILE A 74 3.07 9.99 -2.05
N ILE A 75 4.19 9.99 -1.35
CA ILE A 75 5.30 9.07 -1.57
C ILE A 75 5.35 8.10 -0.38
N LEU A 76 5.19 6.82 -0.65
CA LEU A 76 5.23 5.73 0.31
C LEU A 76 6.52 4.93 0.11
N ASP A 77 7.53 5.18 0.92
CA ASP A 77 8.81 4.49 0.87
C ASP A 77 8.79 3.33 1.87
N GLU A 78 8.58 2.11 1.35
CA GLU A 78 8.40 0.86 2.12
C GLU A 78 7.38 1.00 3.27
N ALA A 79 6.33 1.79 3.06
CA ALA A 79 5.39 2.19 4.10
C ALA A 79 4.60 1.04 4.73
N THR A 80 4.59 -0.14 4.12
CA THR A 80 3.92 -1.35 4.65
C THR A 80 4.86 -2.37 5.25
N SER A 81 6.18 -2.14 5.22
CA SER A 81 7.21 -3.14 5.59
C SER A 81 7.12 -3.61 7.05
N MET A 82 6.71 -2.71 7.97
CA MET A 82 6.57 -3.02 9.40
C MET A 82 5.17 -3.51 9.80
N LEU A 83 4.25 -3.61 8.85
CA LEU A 83 2.88 -4.06 9.12
C LEU A 83 2.79 -5.59 9.04
N ASP A 84 1.91 -6.15 9.87
CA ASP A 84 1.48 -7.54 9.71
C ASP A 84 0.68 -7.71 8.39
N PRO A 85 0.49 -8.94 7.89
CA PRO A 85 -0.17 -9.18 6.61
C PRO A 85 -1.57 -8.55 6.50
N ARG A 86 -2.32 -8.52 7.60
CA ARG A 86 -3.64 -7.90 7.64
C ARG A 86 -3.53 -6.37 7.55
N GLY A 87 -2.60 -5.80 8.30
CA GLY A 87 -2.32 -4.37 8.26
C GLY A 87 -1.88 -3.87 6.90
N LYS A 88 -1.06 -4.64 6.18
CA LYS A 88 -0.70 -4.34 4.78
C LYS A 88 -1.92 -4.24 3.88
N ILE A 89 -2.82 -5.21 3.96
CA ILE A 89 -4.07 -5.22 3.16
C ILE A 89 -4.93 -4.00 3.49
N GLU A 90 -5.11 -3.69 4.78
CA GLU A 90 -5.93 -2.56 5.22
C GLU A 90 -5.38 -1.22 4.72
N ILE A 91 -4.07 -1.01 4.82
CA ILE A 91 -3.43 0.23 4.34
C ILE A 91 -3.45 0.32 2.82
N ASN A 92 -3.16 -0.75 2.09
CA ASN A 92 -3.20 -0.75 0.63
C ASN A 92 -4.62 -0.48 0.11
N ASN A 93 -5.65 -1.04 0.74
CA ASN A 93 -7.04 -0.75 0.41
C ASN A 93 -7.40 0.72 0.68
N LEU A 94 -6.97 1.27 1.83
CA LEU A 94 -7.20 2.68 2.15
C LEU A 94 -6.53 3.61 1.13
N VAL A 95 -5.27 3.35 0.80
CA VAL A 95 -4.50 4.12 -0.17
C VAL A 95 -5.16 4.07 -1.55
N HIS A 96 -5.62 2.89 -1.98
CA HIS A 96 -6.33 2.71 -3.24
C HIS A 96 -7.69 3.44 -3.25
N GLU A 97 -8.47 3.35 -2.17
CA GLU A 97 -9.73 4.10 -2.01
C GLU A 97 -9.50 5.61 -2.17
N LEU A 98 -8.47 6.15 -1.50
CA LEU A 98 -8.16 7.58 -1.57
C LEU A 98 -7.67 8.01 -2.95
N ASN A 99 -6.90 7.19 -3.64
CA ASN A 99 -6.53 7.42 -5.03
C ASN A 99 -7.77 7.57 -5.92
N GLN A 100 -8.73 6.64 -5.81
CA GLN A 100 -9.94 6.65 -6.63
C GLN A 100 -10.93 7.76 -6.26
N THR A 101 -11.09 8.08 -4.97
CA THR A 101 -12.11 9.02 -4.50
C THR A 101 -11.64 10.47 -4.45
N GLN A 102 -10.33 10.69 -4.29
CA GLN A 102 -9.74 12.02 -4.11
C GLN A 102 -8.78 12.43 -5.23
N ASN A 103 -8.63 11.62 -6.29
CA ASN A 103 -7.65 11.83 -7.38
C ASN A 103 -6.22 12.04 -6.88
N MET A 104 -5.86 11.42 -5.77
CA MET A 104 -4.53 11.50 -5.18
C MET A 104 -3.54 10.65 -5.98
N THR A 105 -2.41 11.22 -6.37
CA THR A 105 -1.33 10.47 -6.99
C THR A 105 -0.51 9.76 -5.91
N ILE A 106 -0.27 8.46 -6.08
CA ILE A 106 0.49 7.66 -5.13
C ILE A 106 1.73 7.11 -5.82
N LEU A 107 2.89 7.42 -5.25
CA LEU A 107 4.17 6.82 -5.62
C LEU A 107 4.59 5.87 -4.51
N SER A 108 4.48 4.57 -4.76
CA SER A 108 4.93 3.54 -3.82
C SER A 108 6.29 3.00 -4.23
N ILE A 109 7.26 3.05 -3.30
CA ILE A 109 8.56 2.42 -3.43
C ILE A 109 8.50 1.15 -2.59
N THR A 110 8.59 0.00 -3.24
CA THR A 110 8.41 -1.31 -2.58
C THR A 110 9.23 -2.39 -3.28
N HIS A 111 9.64 -3.39 -2.51
CA HIS A 111 10.14 -4.66 -3.04
C HIS A 111 9.08 -5.78 -2.96
N ASP A 112 7.88 -5.46 -2.46
CA ASP A 112 6.75 -6.39 -2.39
C ASP A 112 6.04 -6.45 -3.75
N ILE A 113 6.29 -7.53 -4.49
CA ILE A 113 5.77 -7.74 -5.84
C ILE A 113 4.23 -7.82 -5.87
N GLU A 114 3.61 -8.24 -4.77
CA GLU A 114 2.16 -8.32 -4.66
C GLU A 114 1.54 -6.92 -4.48
N GLU A 115 2.25 -6.01 -3.81
CA GLU A 115 1.89 -4.60 -3.71
C GLU A 115 2.04 -3.92 -5.08
N ALA A 116 3.18 -4.13 -5.74
CA ALA A 116 3.43 -3.59 -7.09
C ALA A 116 2.37 -4.06 -8.11
N ALA A 117 1.84 -5.28 -7.97
CA ALA A 117 0.80 -5.81 -8.84
C ALA A 117 -0.58 -5.12 -8.71
N LEU A 118 -0.77 -4.27 -7.70
CA LEU A 118 -1.99 -3.49 -7.48
C LEU A 118 -1.91 -2.07 -8.05
N SER A 119 -0.75 -1.65 -8.55
CA SER A 119 -0.56 -0.30 -9.11
C SER A 119 -1.09 -0.18 -10.55
N ASP A 120 -1.26 1.06 -11.02
CA ASP A 120 -1.63 1.33 -12.42
C ASP A 120 -0.40 1.29 -13.34
N HIS A 121 0.77 1.62 -12.81
CA HIS A 121 2.04 1.69 -13.53
C HIS A 121 3.20 1.24 -12.64
N VAL A 122 4.12 0.48 -13.20
CA VAL A 122 5.31 -0.02 -12.52
C VAL A 122 6.56 0.52 -13.22
N ILE A 123 7.51 0.98 -12.43
CA ILE A 123 8.86 1.31 -12.87
C ILE A 123 9.82 0.36 -12.16
N LEU A 124 10.52 -0.47 -12.91
CA LEU A 124 11.49 -1.42 -12.39
C LEU A 124 12.88 -0.79 -12.35
N LEU A 125 13.45 -0.70 -11.15
CA LEU A 125 14.76 -0.08 -10.91
C LEU A 125 15.78 -1.13 -10.46
N ASP A 126 16.99 -1.07 -11.04
CA ASP A 126 18.16 -1.82 -10.59
C ASP A 126 19.41 -0.95 -10.67
N ASN A 127 20.19 -0.89 -9.60
CA ASN A 127 21.44 -0.13 -9.50
C ASN A 127 21.33 1.33 -9.99
N GLY A 128 20.21 2.01 -9.72
CA GLY A 128 19.96 3.40 -10.11
C GLY A 128 19.54 3.60 -11.57
N HIS A 129 19.27 2.53 -12.31
CA HIS A 129 18.81 2.57 -13.70
C HIS A 129 17.41 2.00 -13.83
N ILE A 130 16.60 2.61 -14.71
CA ILE A 130 15.31 2.05 -15.10
C ILE A 130 15.58 0.86 -16.02
N ILE A 131 15.13 -0.32 -15.63
CA ILE A 131 15.26 -1.56 -16.39
C ILE A 131 14.06 -1.74 -17.34
N ASP A 132 12.85 -1.55 -16.81
CA ASP A 132 11.62 -1.57 -17.59
C ASP A 132 10.56 -0.69 -16.91
N GLU A 133 9.55 -0.29 -17.68
CA GLU A 133 8.39 0.45 -17.18
C GLU A 133 7.13 0.10 -17.98
N GLY A 134 5.98 0.20 -17.34
CA GLY A 134 4.70 -0.06 -17.99
C GLY A 134 3.64 -0.56 -17.04
N THR A 135 2.62 -1.23 -17.60
CA THR A 135 1.58 -1.84 -16.77
C THR A 135 2.15 -2.99 -15.94
N PRO A 136 1.57 -3.29 -14.77
CA PRO A 136 1.99 -4.42 -13.95
C PRO A 136 2.04 -5.74 -14.74
N GLU A 137 1.05 -5.98 -15.64
CA GLU A 137 1.03 -7.18 -16.48
C GLU A 137 2.24 -7.27 -17.40
N LYS A 138 2.71 -6.15 -17.93
CA LYS A 138 3.90 -6.12 -18.79
C LYS A 138 5.16 -6.37 -17.99
N VAL A 139 5.36 -5.62 -16.91
CA VAL A 139 6.63 -5.60 -16.15
C VAL A 139 6.77 -6.82 -15.25
N LEU A 140 5.72 -7.17 -14.49
CA LEU A 140 5.79 -8.19 -13.45
C LEU A 140 5.60 -9.64 -13.96
N THR A 141 5.53 -9.85 -15.26
CA THR A 141 5.49 -11.20 -15.87
C THR A 141 6.79 -11.62 -16.52
N GLN A 142 7.78 -10.73 -16.55
CA GLN A 142 9.11 -10.97 -17.12
C GLN A 142 9.99 -11.72 -16.12
N LYS A 143 9.73 -13.02 -15.95
CA LYS A 143 10.33 -13.84 -14.91
C LYS A 143 11.86 -13.78 -14.88
N GLU A 144 12.50 -13.93 -16.03
CA GLU A 144 13.96 -13.96 -16.14
C GLU A 144 14.60 -12.63 -15.71
N GLU A 145 13.98 -11.51 -16.08
CA GLU A 145 14.44 -10.18 -15.71
C GLU A 145 14.29 -9.91 -14.21
N LEU A 146 13.13 -10.29 -13.65
CA LEU A 146 12.87 -10.15 -12.21
C LEU A 146 13.82 -11.02 -11.38
N GLU A 147 14.01 -12.29 -11.76
CA GLU A 147 14.92 -13.20 -11.06
C GLU A 147 16.38 -12.70 -11.10
N ARG A 148 16.80 -12.08 -12.21
CA ARG A 148 18.15 -11.49 -12.34
C ARG A 148 18.44 -10.42 -11.30
N ILE A 149 17.43 -9.65 -10.89
CA ILE A 149 17.54 -8.60 -9.87
C ILE A 149 17.07 -9.04 -8.47
N GLY A 150 16.86 -10.34 -8.28
CA GLY A 150 16.49 -10.92 -6.98
C GLY A 150 15.01 -10.80 -6.61
N LEU A 151 14.16 -10.45 -7.57
CA LEU A 151 12.70 -10.45 -7.42
C LEU A 151 12.08 -11.71 -8.02
N ASP A 152 10.80 -11.93 -7.74
CA ASP A 152 10.03 -13.03 -8.28
C ASP A 152 8.78 -12.50 -9.01
N VAL A 153 8.06 -13.33 -9.73
CA VAL A 153 6.78 -12.96 -10.32
C VAL A 153 5.64 -13.08 -9.29
N PRO A 154 4.52 -12.34 -9.45
CA PRO A 154 3.36 -12.46 -8.57
C PRO A 154 2.87 -13.90 -8.41
N PHE A 155 2.45 -14.25 -7.19
CA PHE A 155 1.96 -15.61 -6.89
C PHE A 155 0.80 -16.04 -7.81
N ALA A 156 -0.14 -15.12 -8.06
CA ALA A 156 -1.26 -15.38 -8.96
C ALA A 156 -0.79 -15.73 -10.39
N TYR A 157 0.27 -15.05 -10.86
CA TYR A 157 0.87 -15.35 -12.16
C TYR A 157 1.49 -16.75 -12.22
N LYS A 158 2.25 -17.13 -11.18
CA LYS A 158 2.85 -18.48 -11.11
C LYS A 158 1.80 -19.57 -11.23
N ILE A 159 0.70 -19.43 -10.47
CA ILE A 159 -0.37 -20.44 -10.45
C ILE A 159 -1.13 -20.45 -11.77
N SER A 160 -1.59 -19.30 -12.25
CA SER A 160 -2.37 -19.22 -13.49
C SER A 160 -1.59 -19.68 -14.71
N LYS A 161 -0.30 -19.30 -14.79
CA LYS A 161 0.59 -19.77 -15.86
C LYS A 161 0.78 -21.28 -15.82
N LYS A 162 1.04 -21.86 -14.65
CA LYS A 162 1.19 -23.31 -14.50
C LYS A 162 -0.09 -24.07 -14.89
N LEU A 163 -1.25 -23.56 -14.53
CA LEU A 163 -2.54 -24.12 -14.94
C LEU A 163 -2.74 -24.01 -16.46
N HIS A 164 -2.44 -22.84 -17.03
CA HIS A 164 -2.49 -22.63 -18.48
C HIS A 164 -1.61 -23.62 -19.23
N ASP A 165 -0.36 -23.76 -18.83
CA ASP A 165 0.62 -24.66 -19.43
C ASP A 165 0.22 -26.16 -19.26
N SER A 166 -0.62 -26.46 -18.27
CA SER A 166 -1.23 -27.79 -18.03
C SER A 166 -2.53 -28.02 -18.81
N GLY A 167 -2.94 -27.08 -19.68
CA GLY A 167 -4.12 -27.21 -20.55
C GLY A 167 -5.44 -26.73 -19.93
N TYR A 168 -5.43 -26.10 -18.77
CA TYR A 168 -6.63 -25.47 -18.22
C TYR A 168 -6.96 -24.18 -18.96
N PRO A 169 -8.25 -23.82 -19.18
CA PRO A 169 -8.67 -22.63 -19.89
C PRO A 169 -8.59 -21.36 -19.02
N ILE A 170 -7.44 -21.13 -18.41
CA ILE A 170 -7.11 -19.94 -17.62
C ILE A 170 -5.96 -19.21 -18.31
N LYS A 171 -6.10 -17.91 -18.53
CA LYS A 171 -5.00 -17.05 -18.98
C LYS A 171 -4.09 -16.69 -17.78
N PRO A 172 -2.81 -16.40 -18.01
CA PRO A 172 -1.94 -15.86 -16.96
C PRO A 172 -2.51 -14.56 -16.36
N ILE A 173 -2.59 -14.50 -15.04
CA ILE A 173 -3.22 -13.42 -14.25
C ILE A 173 -2.27 -13.03 -13.13
N ILE A 174 -1.98 -11.74 -12.95
CA ILE A 174 -1.13 -11.23 -11.85
C ILE A 174 -1.93 -10.94 -10.58
N ASN A 175 -3.22 -10.62 -10.70
CA ASN A 175 -4.08 -10.21 -9.57
C ASN A 175 -4.70 -11.43 -8.89
N LYS A 176 -4.52 -11.55 -7.58
CA LYS A 176 -5.03 -12.66 -6.75
C LYS A 176 -6.55 -12.81 -6.78
N GLU A 177 -7.26 -11.71 -6.63
CA GLU A 177 -8.73 -11.74 -6.57
C GLU A 177 -9.33 -12.17 -7.90
N LYS A 178 -8.74 -11.70 -9.00
CA LYS A 178 -9.13 -12.09 -10.34
C LYS A 178 -8.87 -13.57 -10.58
N LEU A 179 -7.73 -14.09 -10.11
CA LEU A 179 -7.43 -15.52 -10.21
C LEU A 179 -8.46 -16.37 -9.44
N VAL A 180 -8.79 -15.98 -8.20
CA VAL A 180 -9.79 -16.70 -7.40
C VAL A 180 -11.15 -16.72 -8.10
N LYS A 181 -11.60 -15.60 -8.67
CA LYS A 181 -12.86 -15.55 -9.44
C LYS A 181 -12.86 -16.52 -10.63
N GLU A 182 -11.79 -16.53 -11.40
CA GLU A 182 -11.64 -17.45 -12.56
C GLU A 182 -11.63 -18.92 -12.11
N LEU A 183 -10.93 -19.26 -11.03
CA LEU A 183 -10.89 -20.63 -10.50
C LEU A 183 -12.26 -21.10 -10.00
N CYS A 184 -13.02 -20.24 -9.33
CA CYS A 184 -14.38 -20.55 -8.89
C CYS A 184 -15.31 -20.82 -10.09
N GLN A 185 -15.18 -20.05 -11.18
CA GLN A 185 -15.98 -20.26 -12.38
C GLN A 185 -15.66 -21.57 -13.10
N LEU A 186 -14.43 -22.04 -13.05
CA LEU A 186 -14.04 -23.33 -13.60
C LEU A 186 -14.68 -24.51 -12.85
N ASN A 187 -14.75 -24.44 -11.52
CA ASN A 187 -15.38 -25.47 -10.70
C ASN A 187 -16.91 -25.55 -10.86
N LEU A 188 -17.56 -24.46 -11.27
CA LEU A 188 -19.01 -24.44 -11.53
C LEU A 188 -19.40 -25.03 -12.90
N LYS A 189 -18.44 -25.29 -13.78
CA LYS A 189 -18.67 -25.87 -15.12
C LYS A 189 -18.42 -27.39 -15.21
N LYS A 190 -18.14 -28.03 -14.07
CA LYS A 190 -18.12 -29.47 -13.91
C LYS A 190 -19.44 -29.97 -13.33
#